data_fe55c81136eba086332825b7590b8160
#
_entry.id   fe55c81136eba086332825b7590b8160
#
_cell.length_a   1.000
_cell.length_b   1.000
_cell.length_c   1.000
_cell.angle_alpha   90.00
_cell.angle_beta   90.00
_cell.angle_gamma   90.00
#
_symmetry.space_group_name_H-M   'P 1'
#
loop_
_entity.id
_entity.type
_entity.pdbx_description
1 polymer ?
#
loop_
_entity_poly.entity_id
_entity_poly.type
_entity_poly.pdbx_seq_one_letter_code
_entity_poly.pdbx_strand_id
1 'polypeptide(L)'
;MNAPEVAAPGTPFNIAQHLLATNRGRADKTAFIDEQGLLSFGQLDERVRRAAAALRATGVKREERVLLLMHDCNDWPVSFLGALYAGIVPVAVNTLLTADDYAFMLENSRAQAVLVSGALLPTLTAALTRSDHEVRKVIVSRPAAPLHPSEVEFEDFLAAVQPAAKPAATGPDDTGFWLYSSGSTGRPKGTVHSHANPYWTAELYGKGVLQLTENDICFSAAKLFFAYGLGNALTFPLSVGATTVLMAERPTPDATFRRWLENKPTVFFGAPTGFAGMLASPKLPQRKDVALRLVSSAGEALPAELGERFKAHFGVDIVDGIGSTEMLHIFLSNRPEEVRYGTTGWPVPGYEIELRAEAGGPVPDGEPGDLYIQGPSSAMMYWGNRAKTRETFQGGWTKSGDKYVRNADGTYTYSGRSDDMLKVSGIYVSPFEVEATLVQHPAVLEAAVIGKEDDEGLTKTKAFVVLKAGESVSEAELKAFVKERLAPYKYPRFIEFVADLPKTATGKIQRFKLRALEAGRA
;
A
#
# COMPACT_ATOMS: atom_id res chain seq x y z
N MET A 1 -25.41 6.59 -1.87
CA MET A 1 -25.26 6.71 -3.35
C MET A 1 -25.50 5.33 -3.94
N ASN A 2 -26.31 5.25 -5.01
CA ASN A 2 -26.35 4.01 -5.77
C ASN A 2 -24.97 3.78 -6.39
N ALA A 3 -24.51 2.52 -6.40
CA ALA A 3 -23.26 2.18 -7.07
C ALA A 3 -23.32 2.64 -8.52
N PRO A 4 -22.28 3.32 -9.05
CA PRO A 4 -22.24 3.63 -10.46
C PRO A 4 -22.31 2.30 -11.23
N GLU A 5 -23.13 2.27 -12.28
CA GLU A 5 -23.21 1.11 -13.17
C GLU A 5 -21.94 1.08 -14.03
N VAL A 6 -20.87 0.47 -13.47
CA VAL A 6 -19.61 0.30 -14.17
C VAL A 6 -19.67 -1.01 -14.96
N ALA A 7 -19.57 -0.91 -16.27
CA ALA A 7 -19.55 -2.08 -17.14
C ALA A 7 -18.29 -2.92 -16.90
N ALA A 8 -18.46 -4.23 -16.80
CA ALA A 8 -17.32 -5.14 -16.71
C ALA A 8 -16.48 -5.07 -18.00
N PRO A 9 -15.14 -5.20 -17.89
CA PRO A 9 -14.29 -5.23 -19.07
C PRO A 9 -14.60 -6.46 -19.93
N GLY A 10 -14.76 -6.23 -21.24
CA GLY A 10 -15.07 -7.29 -22.22
C GLY A 10 -13.83 -8.15 -22.56
N THR A 11 -14.04 -9.22 -23.31
CA THR A 11 -12.95 -10.08 -23.83
C THR A 11 -12.76 -9.81 -25.33
N PRO A 12 -11.53 -9.56 -25.83
CA PRO A 12 -10.25 -9.56 -25.10
C PRO A 12 -10.04 -8.31 -24.25
N PHE A 13 -9.28 -8.44 -23.16
CA PHE A 13 -8.91 -7.32 -22.28
C PHE A 13 -7.46 -7.44 -21.81
N ASN A 14 -6.67 -6.39 -22.05
CA ASN A 14 -5.32 -6.22 -21.54
C ASN A 14 -5.23 -4.87 -20.84
N ILE A 15 -4.98 -4.86 -19.54
CA ILE A 15 -5.00 -3.61 -18.76
C ILE A 15 -3.99 -2.57 -19.24
N ALA A 16 -2.79 -2.98 -19.64
CA ALA A 16 -1.81 -2.03 -20.17
C ALA A 16 -2.30 -1.38 -21.46
N GLN A 17 -2.84 -2.18 -22.40
CA GLN A 17 -3.46 -1.66 -23.62
C GLN A 17 -4.65 -0.73 -23.33
N HIS A 18 -5.48 -1.07 -22.33
CA HIS A 18 -6.63 -0.25 -21.93
C HIS A 18 -6.16 1.13 -21.44
N LEU A 19 -5.19 1.18 -20.54
CA LEU A 19 -4.65 2.44 -19.99
C LEU A 19 -3.95 3.29 -21.06
N LEU A 20 -3.18 2.67 -21.97
CA LEU A 20 -2.55 3.37 -23.09
C LEU A 20 -3.60 3.91 -24.06
N ALA A 21 -4.62 3.11 -24.40
CA ALA A 21 -5.68 3.51 -25.32
C ALA A 21 -6.51 4.68 -24.81
N THR A 22 -6.79 4.73 -23.51
CA THR A 22 -7.49 5.84 -22.84
C THR A 22 -6.76 7.18 -23.06
N ASN A 23 -5.45 7.15 -23.28
CA ASN A 23 -4.62 8.35 -23.36
C ASN A 23 -4.13 8.71 -24.78
N ARG A 24 -4.60 8.03 -25.83
CA ARG A 24 -4.16 8.29 -27.23
C ARG A 24 -4.32 9.73 -27.68
N GLY A 25 -5.37 10.42 -27.22
CA GLY A 25 -5.61 11.82 -27.53
C GLY A 25 -4.72 12.83 -26.78
N ARG A 26 -3.82 12.35 -25.90
CA ARG A 26 -2.99 13.16 -24.99
C ARG A 26 -1.49 12.91 -25.18
N ALA A 27 -1.03 12.55 -26.39
CA ALA A 27 0.34 12.09 -26.63
C ALA A 27 1.42 13.06 -26.08
N ASP A 28 1.23 14.36 -26.23
CA ASP A 28 2.19 15.39 -25.82
C ASP A 28 2.08 15.78 -24.34
N LYS A 29 1.00 15.34 -23.64
CA LYS A 29 0.83 15.63 -22.23
C LYS A 29 1.79 14.76 -21.39
N THR A 30 2.33 15.35 -20.31
CA THR A 30 3.16 14.65 -19.35
C THR A 30 2.35 13.60 -18.60
N ALA A 31 2.78 12.35 -18.65
CA ALA A 31 2.25 11.24 -17.86
C ALA A 31 2.99 11.11 -16.53
N PHE A 32 4.32 11.15 -16.55
CA PHE A 32 5.16 10.98 -15.37
C PHE A 32 6.26 12.04 -15.29
N ILE A 33 6.61 12.39 -14.06
CA ILE A 33 7.70 13.30 -13.70
C ILE A 33 8.58 12.58 -12.68
N ASP A 34 9.87 12.43 -12.96
CA ASP A 34 10.85 11.96 -11.99
C ASP A 34 12.08 12.89 -11.92
N GLU A 35 13.13 12.48 -11.20
CA GLU A 35 14.33 13.32 -11.03
C GLU A 35 15.11 13.52 -12.34
N GLN A 36 14.91 12.66 -13.36
CA GLN A 36 15.64 12.73 -14.63
C GLN A 36 14.83 13.44 -15.73
N GLY A 37 13.54 13.72 -15.47
CA GLY A 37 12.74 14.48 -16.43
C GLY A 37 11.31 14.01 -16.61
N LEU A 38 10.75 14.39 -17.73
CA LEU A 38 9.34 14.17 -18.07
C LEU A 38 9.21 12.98 -19.02
N LEU A 39 8.15 12.20 -18.84
CA LEU A 39 7.71 11.17 -19.76
C LEU A 39 6.31 11.50 -20.25
N SER A 40 6.12 11.77 -21.54
CA SER A 40 4.79 12.05 -22.09
C SER A 40 3.99 10.76 -22.29
N PHE A 41 2.66 10.87 -22.47
CA PHE A 41 1.81 9.71 -22.77
C PHE A 41 2.20 9.03 -24.09
N GLY A 42 2.61 9.78 -25.09
CA GLY A 42 3.10 9.22 -26.36
C GLY A 42 4.42 8.45 -26.21
N GLN A 43 5.36 9.01 -25.45
CA GLN A 43 6.61 8.31 -25.11
C GLN A 43 6.35 7.08 -24.26
N LEU A 44 5.43 7.15 -23.31
CA LEU A 44 5.02 5.99 -22.50
C LEU A 44 4.47 4.87 -23.39
N ASP A 45 3.56 5.14 -24.32
CA ASP A 45 3.01 4.14 -25.25
C ASP A 45 4.12 3.46 -26.06
N GLU A 46 5.01 4.24 -26.66
CA GLU A 46 6.11 3.69 -27.45
C GLU A 46 7.05 2.81 -26.61
N ARG A 47 7.49 3.32 -25.46
CA ARG A 47 8.44 2.61 -24.58
C ARG A 47 7.82 1.33 -23.99
N VAL A 48 6.55 1.35 -23.59
CA VAL A 48 5.82 0.16 -23.14
C VAL A 48 5.75 -0.90 -24.22
N ARG A 49 5.46 -0.53 -25.45
CA ARG A 49 5.42 -1.48 -26.58
C ARG A 49 6.80 -1.99 -26.95
N ARG A 50 7.86 -1.19 -26.81
CA ARG A 50 9.26 -1.65 -26.95
C ARG A 50 9.62 -2.63 -25.82
N ALA A 51 9.29 -2.32 -24.56
CA ALA A 51 9.53 -3.21 -23.43
C ALA A 51 8.82 -4.56 -23.61
N ALA A 52 7.58 -4.55 -24.11
CA ALA A 52 6.84 -5.77 -24.42
C ALA A 52 7.53 -6.61 -25.52
N ALA A 53 8.00 -5.97 -26.60
CA ALA A 53 8.73 -6.65 -27.66
C ALA A 53 10.07 -7.21 -27.17
N ALA A 54 10.82 -6.42 -26.40
CA ALA A 54 12.11 -6.80 -25.85
C ALA A 54 12.01 -7.98 -24.88
N LEU A 55 11.03 -7.96 -23.97
CA LEU A 55 10.77 -9.08 -23.05
C LEU A 55 10.43 -10.37 -23.81
N ARG A 56 9.58 -10.30 -24.84
CA ARG A 56 9.30 -11.47 -25.70
C ARG A 56 10.56 -11.96 -26.43
N ALA A 57 11.43 -11.06 -26.88
CA ALA A 57 12.66 -11.41 -27.57
C ALA A 57 13.68 -12.13 -26.66
N THR A 58 13.60 -11.98 -25.33
CA THR A 58 14.41 -12.77 -24.38
C THR A 58 13.95 -14.23 -24.26
N GLY A 59 12.82 -14.60 -24.88
CA GLY A 59 12.22 -15.93 -24.77
C GLY A 59 11.28 -16.11 -23.58
N VAL A 60 11.01 -15.06 -22.81
CA VAL A 60 9.98 -15.09 -21.76
C VAL A 60 8.61 -15.23 -22.40
N LYS A 61 7.86 -16.24 -21.97
CA LYS A 61 6.56 -16.58 -22.54
C LYS A 61 5.42 -15.92 -21.79
N ARG A 62 4.22 -15.97 -22.38
CA ARG A 62 2.98 -15.56 -21.71
C ARG A 62 2.83 -16.30 -20.37
N GLU A 63 2.36 -15.59 -19.35
CA GLU A 63 2.18 -16.03 -17.98
C GLU A 63 3.46 -16.43 -17.22
N GLU A 64 4.63 -16.42 -17.85
CA GLU A 64 5.88 -16.46 -17.11
C GLU A 64 6.09 -15.13 -16.38
N ARG A 65 6.87 -15.16 -15.30
CA ARG A 65 7.06 -14.01 -14.40
C ARG A 65 8.34 -13.30 -14.70
N VAL A 66 8.30 -11.97 -14.51
CA VAL A 66 9.49 -11.11 -14.43
C VAL A 66 9.45 -10.35 -13.12
N LEU A 67 10.56 -10.33 -12.38
CA LEU A 67 10.64 -9.65 -11.11
C LEU A 67 11.07 -8.20 -11.33
N LEU A 68 10.34 -7.25 -10.69
CA LEU A 68 10.66 -5.82 -10.70
C LEU A 68 11.21 -5.40 -9.35
N LEU A 69 12.52 -5.23 -9.25
CA LEU A 69 13.25 -4.68 -8.11
C LEU A 69 13.73 -3.27 -8.46
N MET A 70 12.79 -2.33 -8.55
CA MET A 70 13.04 -1.00 -9.09
C MET A 70 12.53 0.11 -8.18
N HIS A 71 13.30 1.19 -8.08
CA HIS A 71 12.84 2.44 -7.50
C HIS A 71 11.76 3.10 -8.38
N ASP A 72 10.92 3.95 -7.76
CA ASP A 72 9.92 4.73 -8.48
C ASP A 72 10.60 5.76 -9.39
N CYS A 73 10.63 5.48 -10.67
CA CYS A 73 11.19 6.30 -11.73
C CYS A 73 10.44 6.03 -13.05
N ASN A 74 10.70 6.81 -14.10
CA ASN A 74 10.00 6.69 -15.39
C ASN A 74 10.13 5.30 -16.04
N ASP A 75 11.18 4.53 -15.73
CA ASP A 75 11.37 3.17 -16.26
C ASP A 75 10.48 2.14 -15.58
N TRP A 76 10.02 2.42 -14.33
CA TRP A 76 9.17 1.50 -13.59
C TRP A 76 7.79 1.27 -14.28
N PRO A 77 6.98 2.32 -14.60
CA PRO A 77 5.74 2.13 -15.33
C PRO A 77 5.94 1.51 -16.71
N VAL A 78 7.04 1.83 -17.42
CA VAL A 78 7.37 1.22 -18.69
C VAL A 78 7.59 -0.29 -18.54
N SER A 79 8.33 -0.71 -17.51
CA SER A 79 8.63 -2.11 -17.21
C SER A 79 7.38 -2.90 -16.85
N PHE A 80 6.58 -2.37 -15.93
CA PHE A 80 5.36 -3.02 -15.43
C PHE A 80 4.29 -3.15 -16.53
N LEU A 81 3.98 -2.06 -17.21
CA LEU A 81 3.01 -2.05 -18.30
C LEU A 81 3.52 -2.83 -19.52
N GLY A 82 4.83 -2.80 -19.80
CA GLY A 82 5.45 -3.57 -20.89
C GLY A 82 5.29 -5.07 -20.69
N ALA A 83 5.52 -5.57 -19.48
CA ALA A 83 5.26 -6.96 -19.13
C ALA A 83 3.79 -7.33 -19.32
N LEU A 84 2.87 -6.54 -18.76
CA LEU A 84 1.42 -6.74 -18.92
C LEU A 84 0.98 -6.72 -20.39
N TYR A 85 1.52 -5.77 -21.19
CA TYR A 85 1.22 -5.67 -22.62
C TYR A 85 1.69 -6.93 -23.38
N ALA A 86 2.80 -7.52 -22.95
CA ALA A 86 3.33 -8.76 -23.50
C ALA A 86 2.54 -10.01 -23.04
N GLY A 87 1.66 -9.91 -22.05
CA GLY A 87 1.00 -11.04 -21.38
C GLY A 87 1.96 -11.79 -20.42
N ILE A 88 3.04 -11.13 -20.02
CA ILE A 88 4.02 -11.58 -19.05
C ILE A 88 3.62 -11.00 -17.69
N VAL A 89 3.81 -11.75 -16.61
CA VAL A 89 3.35 -11.39 -15.27
C VAL A 89 4.46 -10.62 -14.52
N PRO A 90 4.37 -9.30 -14.37
CA PRO A 90 5.30 -8.56 -13.51
C PRO A 90 5.03 -8.85 -12.03
N VAL A 91 6.12 -9.07 -11.29
CA VAL A 91 6.13 -9.30 -9.85
C VAL A 91 6.89 -8.15 -9.21
N ALA A 92 6.17 -7.13 -8.74
CA ALA A 92 6.78 -5.97 -8.12
C ALA A 92 7.11 -6.26 -6.66
N VAL A 93 8.35 -5.93 -6.25
CA VAL A 93 8.86 -6.23 -4.92
C VAL A 93 9.35 -4.99 -4.19
N ASN A 94 9.22 -5.02 -2.86
CA ASN A 94 9.69 -3.95 -1.98
C ASN A 94 11.23 -3.80 -2.09
N THR A 95 11.69 -2.58 -2.33
CA THR A 95 13.12 -2.25 -2.56
C THR A 95 13.96 -2.15 -1.28
N LEU A 96 13.35 -2.34 -0.11
CA LEU A 96 14.01 -2.19 1.20
C LEU A 96 14.22 -3.53 1.93
N LEU A 97 14.08 -4.63 1.22
CA LEU A 97 14.26 -5.97 1.77
C LEU A 97 15.71 -6.42 1.68
N THR A 98 16.00 -7.58 2.30
CA THR A 98 17.33 -8.18 2.29
C THR A 98 17.58 -9.06 1.07
N ALA A 99 18.84 -9.40 0.81
CA ALA A 99 19.18 -10.36 -0.25
C ALA A 99 18.53 -11.73 -0.04
N ASP A 100 18.34 -12.17 1.21
CA ASP A 100 17.68 -13.45 1.52
C ASP A 100 16.18 -13.41 1.22
N ASP A 101 15.53 -12.26 1.44
CA ASP A 101 14.13 -12.06 1.03
C ASP A 101 13.99 -12.14 -0.49
N TYR A 102 14.90 -11.49 -1.23
CA TYR A 102 14.87 -11.54 -2.71
C TYR A 102 15.23 -12.94 -3.23
N ALA A 103 16.16 -13.66 -2.59
CA ALA A 103 16.45 -15.05 -2.93
C ALA A 103 15.18 -15.92 -2.83
N PHE A 104 14.45 -15.80 -1.72
CA PHE A 104 13.16 -16.47 -1.59
C PHE A 104 12.15 -16.05 -2.67
N MET A 105 12.06 -14.75 -2.99
CA MET A 105 11.11 -14.27 -3.99
C MET A 105 11.47 -14.73 -5.42
N LEU A 106 12.75 -14.84 -5.74
CA LEU A 106 13.24 -15.39 -7.02
C LEU A 106 12.83 -16.86 -7.19
N GLU A 107 13.09 -17.69 -6.19
CA GLU A 107 12.69 -19.10 -6.18
C GLU A 107 11.15 -19.26 -6.21
N ASN A 108 10.46 -18.52 -5.34
CA ASN A 108 9.00 -18.62 -5.22
C ASN A 108 8.28 -18.16 -6.49
N SER A 109 8.70 -17.05 -7.09
CA SER A 109 8.08 -16.52 -8.31
C SER A 109 8.49 -17.30 -9.57
N ARG A 110 9.63 -18.00 -9.55
CA ARG A 110 10.23 -18.62 -10.75
C ARG A 110 10.39 -17.59 -11.87
N ALA A 111 10.86 -16.39 -11.53
CA ALA A 111 11.01 -15.30 -12.48
C ALA A 111 12.06 -15.64 -13.53
N GLN A 112 11.74 -15.44 -14.82
CA GLN A 112 12.63 -15.74 -15.95
C GLN A 112 13.56 -14.58 -16.29
N ALA A 113 13.18 -13.36 -15.86
CA ALA A 113 14.02 -12.17 -15.98
C ALA A 113 13.80 -11.26 -14.76
N VAL A 114 14.78 -10.38 -14.52
CA VAL A 114 14.67 -9.33 -13.49
C VAL A 114 14.95 -7.98 -14.14
N LEU A 115 14.08 -7.01 -13.84
CA LEU A 115 14.32 -5.59 -14.08
C LEU A 115 14.71 -4.96 -12.75
N VAL A 116 15.86 -4.32 -12.69
CA VAL A 116 16.44 -3.81 -11.45
C VAL A 116 16.98 -2.39 -11.61
N SER A 117 16.78 -1.54 -10.61
CA SER A 117 17.49 -0.25 -10.56
C SER A 117 18.98 -0.46 -10.24
N GLY A 118 19.87 0.27 -10.92
CA GLY A 118 21.32 0.10 -10.77
C GLY A 118 21.81 0.18 -9.33
N ALA A 119 21.20 1.04 -8.49
CA ALA A 119 21.52 1.13 -7.07
C ALA A 119 21.19 -0.15 -6.25
N LEU A 120 20.28 -1.01 -6.76
CA LEU A 120 19.86 -2.26 -6.12
C LEU A 120 20.53 -3.50 -6.73
N LEU A 121 21.30 -3.33 -7.80
CA LEU A 121 21.98 -4.43 -8.49
C LEU A 121 22.90 -5.24 -7.56
N PRO A 122 23.71 -4.64 -6.66
CA PRO A 122 24.55 -5.41 -5.74
C PRO A 122 23.74 -6.35 -4.83
N THR A 123 22.58 -5.87 -4.34
CA THR A 123 21.69 -6.69 -3.49
C THR A 123 21.04 -7.82 -4.29
N LEU A 124 20.64 -7.55 -5.54
CA LEU A 124 20.13 -8.58 -6.45
C LEU A 124 21.19 -9.64 -6.76
N THR A 125 22.42 -9.23 -7.07
CA THR A 125 23.53 -10.16 -7.34
C THR A 125 23.78 -11.10 -6.16
N ALA A 126 23.75 -10.55 -4.92
CA ALA A 126 23.85 -11.36 -3.72
C ALA A 126 22.67 -12.34 -3.58
N ALA A 127 21.45 -11.94 -3.94
CA ALA A 127 20.26 -12.80 -3.91
C ALA A 127 20.36 -13.94 -4.96
N LEU A 128 20.75 -13.61 -6.18
CA LEU A 128 20.96 -14.60 -7.26
C LEU A 128 21.98 -15.67 -6.86
N THR A 129 23.07 -15.26 -6.20
CA THR A 129 24.10 -16.22 -5.73
C THR A 129 23.58 -17.17 -4.64
N ARG A 130 22.53 -16.79 -3.90
CA ARG A 130 22.00 -17.54 -2.75
C ARG A 130 20.76 -18.37 -3.07
N SER A 131 20.26 -18.29 -4.31
CA SER A 131 18.97 -18.90 -4.69
C SER A 131 19.12 -19.89 -5.85
N ASP A 132 18.26 -20.91 -5.84
CA ASP A 132 18.05 -21.80 -7.01
C ASP A 132 17.00 -21.15 -7.93
N HIS A 133 17.45 -20.15 -8.68
CA HIS A 133 16.60 -19.31 -9.51
C HIS A 133 16.53 -19.75 -10.98
N GLU A 134 15.48 -19.32 -11.68
CA GLU A 134 15.28 -19.55 -13.11
C GLU A 134 15.61 -18.31 -13.98
N VAL A 135 16.24 -17.28 -13.42
CA VAL A 135 16.52 -16.01 -14.11
C VAL A 135 17.54 -16.22 -15.24
N ARG A 136 17.17 -15.84 -16.45
CA ARG A 136 17.99 -15.95 -17.67
C ARG A 136 18.52 -14.59 -18.12
N LYS A 137 17.87 -13.48 -17.71
CA LYS A 137 18.25 -12.12 -18.12
C LYS A 137 18.06 -11.13 -16.98
N VAL A 138 19.05 -10.27 -16.80
CA VAL A 138 18.98 -9.11 -15.89
C VAL A 138 19.03 -7.85 -16.72
N ILE A 139 18.03 -6.98 -16.54
CA ILE A 139 17.89 -5.70 -17.22
C ILE A 139 18.07 -4.60 -16.15
N VAL A 140 19.02 -3.70 -16.35
CA VAL A 140 19.41 -2.71 -15.35
C VAL A 140 18.97 -1.32 -15.79
N SER A 141 18.06 -0.72 -15.02
CA SER A 141 17.66 0.67 -15.18
C SER A 141 18.66 1.57 -14.47
N ARG A 142 19.20 2.54 -15.18
CA ARG A 142 20.11 3.57 -14.64
C ARG A 142 21.30 2.95 -13.91
N PRO A 143 22.18 2.23 -14.62
CA PRO A 143 23.33 1.58 -13.99
C PRO A 143 24.26 2.62 -13.34
N ALA A 144 24.71 2.33 -12.12
CA ALA A 144 25.65 3.16 -11.37
C ALA A 144 27.13 2.82 -11.64
N ALA A 145 27.37 1.69 -12.33
CA ALA A 145 28.69 1.17 -12.68
C ALA A 145 28.60 0.36 -13.99
N PRO A 146 29.75 0.04 -14.64
CA PRO A 146 29.76 -0.84 -15.80
C PRO A 146 29.09 -2.18 -15.50
N LEU A 147 28.28 -2.64 -16.44
CA LEU A 147 27.51 -3.87 -16.32
C LEU A 147 28.34 -5.11 -16.64
N HIS A 148 27.99 -6.23 -16.04
CA HIS A 148 28.52 -7.54 -16.41
C HIS A 148 28.02 -7.93 -17.83
N PRO A 149 28.78 -8.68 -18.67
CA PRO A 149 28.36 -9.06 -20.01
C PRO A 149 27.01 -9.80 -20.13
N SER A 150 26.53 -10.43 -19.05
CA SER A 150 25.21 -11.08 -18.99
C SER A 150 24.06 -10.13 -18.68
N GLU A 151 24.36 -8.91 -18.27
CA GLU A 151 23.40 -7.84 -17.94
C GLU A 151 23.22 -6.93 -19.17
N VAL A 152 22.10 -6.22 -19.22
CA VAL A 152 21.83 -5.24 -20.27
C VAL A 152 21.24 -3.98 -19.67
N GLU A 153 21.70 -2.83 -20.14
CA GLU A 153 21.12 -1.55 -19.80
C GLU A 153 19.70 -1.42 -20.34
N PHE A 154 18.80 -0.79 -19.59
CA PHE A 154 17.39 -0.68 -19.92
C PHE A 154 17.15 0.07 -21.24
N GLU A 155 17.89 1.14 -21.53
CA GLU A 155 17.74 1.88 -22.77
C GLU A 155 18.23 1.04 -23.98
N ASP A 156 19.34 0.35 -23.87
CA ASP A 156 19.83 -0.57 -24.92
C ASP A 156 18.84 -1.72 -25.14
N PHE A 157 18.26 -2.24 -24.06
CA PHE A 157 17.24 -3.28 -24.13
C PHE A 157 16.01 -2.84 -24.92
N LEU A 158 15.55 -1.61 -24.73
CA LEU A 158 14.43 -1.04 -25.49
C LEU A 158 14.83 -0.70 -26.93
N ALA A 159 16.03 -0.18 -27.15
CA ALA A 159 16.53 0.24 -28.48
C ALA A 159 16.73 -0.95 -29.41
N ALA A 160 17.00 -2.14 -28.89
CA ALA A 160 17.27 -3.34 -29.67
C ALA A 160 16.06 -3.85 -30.49
N VAL A 161 14.86 -3.34 -30.28
CA VAL A 161 13.64 -3.87 -30.90
C VAL A 161 12.72 -2.76 -31.43
N GLN A 162 11.83 -3.13 -32.35
CA GLN A 162 10.71 -2.27 -32.75
C GLN A 162 9.54 -2.43 -31.76
N PRO A 163 8.74 -1.40 -31.56
CA PRO A 163 7.56 -1.46 -30.70
C PRO A 163 6.59 -2.58 -31.11
N ALA A 164 6.09 -3.35 -30.16
CA ALA A 164 5.10 -4.40 -30.42
C ALA A 164 3.83 -3.79 -31.06
N ALA A 165 3.38 -4.37 -32.15
CA ALA A 165 2.20 -3.85 -32.89
C ALA A 165 0.89 -4.09 -32.14
N LYS A 166 0.80 -5.19 -31.36
CA LYS A 166 -0.42 -5.61 -30.64
C LYS A 166 -0.08 -6.13 -29.25
N PRO A 167 -0.98 -5.94 -28.27
CA PRO A 167 -0.86 -6.58 -26.96
C PRO A 167 -1.01 -8.11 -27.08
N ALA A 168 -0.71 -8.81 -26.01
CA ALA A 168 -1.15 -10.18 -25.85
C ALA A 168 -2.67 -10.26 -25.83
N ALA A 169 -3.22 -11.32 -26.41
CA ALA A 169 -4.67 -11.59 -26.38
C ALA A 169 -5.06 -12.16 -25.00
N THR A 170 -5.09 -11.30 -24.00
CA THR A 170 -5.51 -11.65 -22.63
C THR A 170 -6.99 -11.36 -22.43
N GLY A 171 -7.60 -12.07 -21.48
CA GLY A 171 -8.93 -11.79 -20.95
C GLY A 171 -8.88 -11.03 -19.62
N PRO A 172 -10.03 -10.54 -19.13
CA PRO A 172 -10.12 -9.84 -17.85
C PRO A 172 -9.67 -10.71 -16.66
N ASP A 173 -9.91 -12.00 -16.71
CA ASP A 173 -9.61 -12.96 -15.64
C ASP A 173 -8.23 -13.63 -15.78
N ASP A 174 -7.50 -13.35 -16.87
CA ASP A 174 -6.12 -13.84 -17.00
C ASP A 174 -5.23 -13.24 -15.91
N THR A 175 -4.23 -14.01 -15.46
CA THR A 175 -3.24 -13.50 -14.51
C THR A 175 -2.55 -12.27 -15.05
N GLY A 176 -2.69 -11.15 -14.35
CA GLY A 176 -2.08 -9.88 -14.69
C GLY A 176 -0.70 -9.72 -14.03
N PHE A 177 -0.66 -9.66 -12.71
CA PHE A 177 0.56 -9.38 -11.94
C PHE A 177 0.48 -9.93 -10.52
N TRP A 178 1.61 -9.87 -9.80
CA TRP A 178 1.65 -10.19 -8.37
C TRP A 178 2.20 -9.02 -7.57
N LEU A 179 1.72 -8.95 -6.34
CA LEU A 179 2.31 -8.15 -5.27
C LEU A 179 2.61 -9.09 -4.09
N TYR A 180 3.77 -8.91 -3.45
CA TYR A 180 4.04 -9.63 -2.22
C TYR A 180 3.44 -8.90 -1.03
N SER A 181 2.56 -9.59 -0.28
CA SER A 181 2.06 -9.12 1.01
C SER A 181 2.91 -9.68 2.15
N SER A 182 3.18 -8.84 3.16
CA SER A 182 3.82 -9.29 4.40
C SER A 182 2.81 -10.08 5.24
N GLY A 183 3.15 -11.31 5.62
CA GLY A 183 2.33 -12.10 6.53
C GLY A 183 2.71 -11.85 7.99
N SER A 184 1.74 -11.97 8.91
CA SER A 184 2.00 -12.03 10.36
C SER A 184 2.88 -13.23 10.77
N THR A 185 3.06 -14.20 9.89
CA THR A 185 3.73 -15.48 10.12
C THR A 185 5.12 -15.61 9.47
N GLY A 186 5.72 -14.53 8.96
CA GLY A 186 7.12 -14.49 8.52
C GLY A 186 7.33 -14.29 7.03
N ARG A 187 7.18 -15.32 6.17
CA ARG A 187 7.56 -15.19 4.75
C ARG A 187 6.52 -14.42 3.91
N PRO A 188 6.95 -13.58 2.96
CA PRO A 188 6.06 -12.88 2.04
C PRO A 188 5.21 -13.85 1.20
N LYS A 189 3.96 -13.43 0.91
CA LYS A 189 3.02 -14.21 0.09
C LYS A 189 2.80 -13.50 -1.25
N GLY A 190 3.00 -14.19 -2.36
CA GLY A 190 2.69 -13.67 -3.70
C GLY A 190 1.18 -13.64 -3.93
N THR A 191 0.59 -12.45 -3.89
CA THR A 191 -0.84 -12.20 -4.10
C THR A 191 -1.09 -12.00 -5.59
N VAL A 192 -1.84 -12.90 -6.21
CA VAL A 192 -2.03 -12.95 -7.66
C VAL A 192 -3.28 -12.18 -8.06
N HIS A 193 -3.11 -11.20 -8.95
CA HIS A 193 -4.18 -10.36 -9.48
C HIS A 193 -4.44 -10.60 -10.95
N SER A 194 -5.70 -10.44 -11.36
CA SER A 194 -6.11 -10.49 -12.77
C SER A 194 -5.89 -9.16 -13.49
N HIS A 195 -6.01 -9.17 -14.82
CA HIS A 195 -6.00 -7.96 -15.63
C HIS A 195 -7.16 -7.00 -15.29
N ALA A 196 -8.31 -7.52 -14.83
CA ALA A 196 -9.47 -6.69 -14.47
C ALA A 196 -9.32 -5.96 -13.12
N ASN A 197 -8.52 -6.48 -12.18
CA ASN A 197 -8.46 -5.91 -10.84
C ASN A 197 -8.07 -4.42 -10.82
N PRO A 198 -7.04 -3.95 -11.56
CA PRO A 198 -6.69 -2.53 -11.62
C PRO A 198 -7.77 -1.67 -12.28
N TYR A 199 -8.51 -2.21 -13.25
CA TYR A 199 -9.65 -1.53 -13.86
C TYR A 199 -10.71 -1.23 -12.82
N TRP A 200 -11.14 -2.25 -12.05
CA TRP A 200 -12.17 -2.07 -11.04
C TRP A 200 -11.80 -1.07 -9.95
N THR A 201 -10.56 -1.13 -9.45
CA THR A 201 -10.12 -0.17 -8.42
C THR A 201 -10.06 1.26 -8.97
N ALA A 202 -9.65 1.44 -10.22
CA ALA A 202 -9.62 2.76 -10.86
C ALA A 202 -11.04 3.32 -11.09
N GLU A 203 -11.98 2.49 -11.59
CA GLU A 203 -13.36 2.93 -11.85
C GLU A 203 -14.11 3.23 -10.54
N LEU A 204 -14.05 2.30 -9.56
CA LEU A 204 -14.88 2.40 -8.36
C LEU A 204 -14.30 3.39 -7.34
N TYR A 205 -12.99 3.40 -7.13
CA TYR A 205 -12.38 4.26 -6.12
C TYR A 205 -11.73 5.51 -6.74
N GLY A 206 -10.82 5.36 -7.71
CA GLY A 206 -10.11 6.48 -8.32
C GLY A 206 -11.04 7.51 -8.94
N LYS A 207 -11.98 7.05 -9.79
CA LYS A 207 -12.99 7.91 -10.44
C LYS A 207 -14.23 8.09 -9.56
N GLY A 208 -14.76 7.00 -8.98
CA GLY A 208 -16.05 7.01 -8.30
C GLY A 208 -16.02 7.75 -6.96
N VAL A 209 -14.99 7.56 -6.13
CA VAL A 209 -14.87 8.18 -4.81
C VAL A 209 -13.95 9.40 -4.85
N LEU A 210 -12.71 9.25 -5.33
CA LEU A 210 -11.73 10.34 -5.32
C LEU A 210 -11.98 11.39 -6.40
N GLN A 211 -12.80 11.09 -7.40
CA GLN A 211 -13.18 11.98 -8.49
C GLN A 211 -11.95 12.58 -9.19
N LEU A 212 -10.97 11.72 -9.48
CA LEU A 212 -9.77 12.12 -10.20
C LEU A 212 -10.11 12.52 -11.63
N THR A 213 -9.41 13.52 -12.13
CA THR A 213 -9.57 14.07 -13.47
C THR A 213 -8.25 14.17 -14.22
N GLU A 214 -8.30 14.41 -15.51
CA GLU A 214 -7.10 14.64 -16.32
C GLU A 214 -6.30 15.88 -15.89
N ASN A 215 -6.91 16.83 -15.18
CA ASN A 215 -6.24 18.04 -14.71
C ASN A 215 -5.44 17.84 -13.42
N ASP A 216 -5.53 16.66 -12.83
CA ASP A 216 -4.81 16.37 -11.59
C ASP A 216 -3.34 16.07 -11.82
N ILE A 217 -2.55 16.46 -10.83
CA ILE A 217 -1.17 16.03 -10.64
C ILE A 217 -1.16 15.19 -9.38
N CYS A 218 -0.96 13.88 -9.53
CA CYS A 218 -0.96 12.91 -8.45
C CYS A 218 0.44 12.71 -7.91
N PHE A 219 0.57 12.66 -6.58
CA PHE A 219 1.80 12.31 -5.90
C PHE A 219 1.53 11.33 -4.76
N SER A 220 2.22 10.20 -4.73
CA SER A 220 2.08 9.17 -3.70
C SER A 220 3.37 9.00 -2.90
N ALA A 221 3.26 9.06 -1.57
CA ALA A 221 4.36 8.67 -0.69
C ALA A 221 4.54 7.14 -0.66
N ALA A 222 3.46 6.38 -0.86
CA ALA A 222 3.53 4.93 -1.01
C ALA A 222 4.11 4.58 -2.39
N LYS A 223 5.07 3.64 -2.40
CA LYS A 223 5.81 3.22 -3.59
C LYS A 223 4.98 2.34 -4.51
N LEU A 224 5.31 2.34 -5.80
CA LEU A 224 4.63 1.62 -6.87
C LEU A 224 4.56 0.09 -6.66
N PHE A 225 5.47 -0.48 -5.91
CA PHE A 225 5.45 -1.91 -5.55
C PHE A 225 4.45 -2.27 -4.45
N PHE A 226 3.79 -1.30 -3.82
CA PHE A 226 2.66 -1.52 -2.91
C PHE A 226 1.34 -1.36 -3.64
N ALA A 227 0.32 -2.13 -3.25
CA ALA A 227 -1.02 -2.03 -3.80
C ALA A 227 -1.58 -0.59 -3.77
N TYR A 228 -1.42 0.10 -2.64
CA TYR A 228 -1.83 1.50 -2.48
C TYR A 228 -1.09 2.44 -3.43
N GLY A 229 0.24 2.33 -3.53
CA GLY A 229 1.05 3.14 -4.44
C GLY A 229 0.79 2.82 -5.92
N LEU A 230 0.54 1.55 -6.26
CA LEU A 230 0.23 1.11 -7.63
C LEU A 230 -1.05 1.77 -8.15
N GLY A 231 -2.11 1.81 -7.32
CA GLY A 231 -3.32 2.56 -7.65
C GLY A 231 -3.05 4.04 -7.80
N ASN A 232 -2.52 4.66 -6.76
CA ASN A 232 -2.36 6.10 -6.61
C ASN A 232 -1.41 6.74 -7.64
N ALA A 233 -0.34 6.04 -8.01
CA ALA A 233 0.72 6.58 -8.86
C ALA A 233 0.80 5.95 -10.26
N LEU A 234 -0.02 4.93 -10.56
CA LEU A 234 -0.04 4.31 -11.88
C LEU A 234 -1.46 4.21 -12.44
N THR A 235 -2.29 3.31 -11.85
CA THR A 235 -3.53 2.89 -12.53
C THR A 235 -4.60 3.97 -12.48
N PHE A 236 -4.74 4.69 -11.40
CA PHE A 236 -5.72 5.79 -11.27
C PHE A 236 -5.37 6.99 -12.15
N PRO A 237 -4.15 7.57 -12.06
CA PRO A 237 -3.78 8.66 -12.95
C PRO A 237 -3.91 8.31 -14.44
N LEU A 238 -3.42 7.14 -14.84
CA LEU A 238 -3.51 6.70 -16.24
C LEU A 238 -4.96 6.47 -16.69
N SER A 239 -5.88 6.06 -15.80
CA SER A 239 -7.28 5.84 -16.14
C SER A 239 -8.04 7.11 -16.49
N VAL A 240 -7.56 8.27 -16.05
CA VAL A 240 -8.18 9.59 -16.31
C VAL A 240 -7.30 10.52 -17.14
N GLY A 241 -6.04 10.17 -17.38
CA GLY A 241 -5.07 11.01 -18.09
C GLY A 241 -4.45 12.09 -17.21
N ALA A 242 -4.34 11.87 -15.90
CA ALA A 242 -3.63 12.74 -14.96
C ALA A 242 -2.11 12.56 -15.05
N THR A 243 -1.36 13.54 -14.56
CA THR A 243 0.09 13.49 -14.42
C THR A 243 0.46 12.88 -13.08
N THR A 244 1.54 12.10 -13.03
CA THR A 244 2.07 11.52 -11.78
C THR A 244 3.48 12.02 -11.49
N VAL A 245 3.72 12.43 -10.25
CA VAL A 245 5.07 12.71 -9.73
C VAL A 245 5.60 11.45 -9.05
N LEU A 246 6.76 10.98 -9.49
CA LEU A 246 7.47 9.83 -8.92
C LEU A 246 8.59 10.31 -7.99
N MET A 247 8.91 9.51 -6.98
CA MET A 247 9.96 9.80 -6.01
C MET A 247 10.71 8.53 -5.66
N ALA A 248 11.95 8.41 -6.11
CA ALA A 248 12.81 7.24 -5.84
C ALA A 248 13.19 7.13 -4.36
N GLU A 249 13.51 8.26 -3.74
CA GLU A 249 13.96 8.36 -2.35
C GLU A 249 12.85 8.06 -1.33
N ARG A 250 13.23 7.91 -0.06
CA ARG A 250 12.28 7.72 1.05
C ARG A 250 11.38 8.95 1.21
N PRO A 251 10.09 8.77 1.55
CA PRO A 251 9.14 9.86 1.73
C PRO A 251 9.33 10.57 3.08
N THR A 252 10.48 11.24 3.25
CA THR A 252 10.71 12.12 4.39
C THR A 252 9.89 13.41 4.22
N PRO A 253 9.60 14.17 5.29
CA PRO A 253 8.96 15.49 5.18
C PRO A 253 9.65 16.40 4.16
N ASP A 254 10.97 16.54 4.24
CA ASP A 254 11.76 17.39 3.33
C ASP A 254 11.63 16.95 1.86
N ALA A 255 11.72 15.67 1.58
CA ALA A 255 11.56 15.12 0.23
C ALA A 255 10.15 15.33 -0.31
N THR A 256 9.13 15.16 0.53
CA THR A 256 7.72 15.39 0.20
C THR A 256 7.45 16.87 -0.08
N PHE A 257 7.92 17.76 0.79
CA PHE A 257 7.72 19.20 0.62
C PHE A 257 8.41 19.74 -0.64
N ARG A 258 9.61 19.23 -0.95
CA ARG A 258 10.27 19.58 -2.21
C ARG A 258 9.39 19.26 -3.42
N ARG A 259 8.78 18.07 -3.49
CA ARG A 259 7.86 17.71 -4.57
C ARG A 259 6.58 18.55 -4.58
N TRP A 260 6.05 18.91 -3.40
CA TRP A 260 4.89 19.79 -3.32
C TRP A 260 5.18 21.19 -3.85
N LEU A 261 6.37 21.72 -3.56
CA LEU A 261 6.77 23.07 -3.97
C LEU A 261 7.18 23.15 -5.44
N GLU A 262 7.86 22.14 -5.96
CA GLU A 262 8.36 22.09 -7.34
C GLU A 262 7.27 21.70 -8.33
N ASN A 263 6.51 20.62 -8.04
CA ASN A 263 5.58 20.02 -8.98
C ASN A 263 4.12 20.38 -8.76
N LYS A 264 3.80 21.04 -7.65
CA LYS A 264 2.44 21.50 -7.29
C LYS A 264 1.38 20.40 -7.44
N PRO A 265 1.56 19.20 -6.83
CA PRO A 265 0.54 18.16 -6.92
C PRO A 265 -0.79 18.65 -6.36
N THR A 266 -1.88 18.29 -7.07
CA THR A 266 -3.26 18.59 -6.65
C THR A 266 -3.83 17.49 -5.76
N VAL A 267 -3.29 16.28 -5.89
CA VAL A 267 -3.70 15.09 -5.13
C VAL A 267 -2.48 14.46 -4.47
N PHE A 268 -2.55 14.29 -3.15
CA PHE A 268 -1.49 13.64 -2.38
C PHE A 268 -2.03 12.40 -1.65
N PHE A 269 -1.27 11.31 -1.77
CA PHE A 269 -1.56 10.05 -1.09
C PHE A 269 -0.48 9.75 -0.05
N GLY A 270 -0.86 9.74 1.21
CA GLY A 270 0.05 9.54 2.34
C GLY A 270 -0.41 8.45 3.30
N ALA A 271 0.23 8.44 4.46
CA ALA A 271 -0.12 7.58 5.58
C ALA A 271 -0.06 8.40 6.89
N PRO A 272 -0.79 8.02 7.94
CA PRO A 272 -0.86 8.77 9.20
C PRO A 272 0.49 9.13 9.80
N THR A 273 1.43 8.18 9.88
CA THR A 273 2.80 8.44 10.36
C THR A 273 3.51 9.53 9.53
N GLY A 274 3.33 9.54 8.20
CA GLY A 274 3.88 10.57 7.32
C GLY A 274 3.27 11.95 7.60
N PHE A 275 1.95 12.03 7.75
CA PHE A 275 1.26 13.29 8.07
C PHE A 275 1.69 13.86 9.42
N ALA A 276 1.84 13.00 10.44
CA ALA A 276 2.35 13.41 11.75
C ALA A 276 3.75 14.02 11.66
N GLY A 277 4.66 13.35 10.92
CA GLY A 277 6.02 13.85 10.68
C GLY A 277 6.04 15.16 9.91
N MET A 278 5.18 15.32 8.89
CA MET A 278 5.07 16.57 8.14
C MET A 278 4.57 17.71 9.01
N LEU A 279 3.51 17.53 9.80
CA LEU A 279 2.96 18.57 10.69
C LEU A 279 3.91 18.94 11.83
N ALA A 280 4.82 18.06 12.22
CA ALA A 280 5.85 18.35 13.23
C ALA A 280 7.10 19.03 12.64
N SER A 281 7.23 19.11 11.32
CA SER A 281 8.42 19.66 10.67
C SER A 281 8.45 21.19 10.75
N PRO A 282 9.61 21.81 11.12
CA PRO A 282 9.76 23.25 11.09
C PRO A 282 9.75 23.83 9.66
N LYS A 283 9.87 22.98 8.63
CA LYS A 283 9.83 23.37 7.21
C LYS A 283 8.46 23.18 6.56
N LEU A 284 7.41 22.95 7.35
CA LEU A 284 6.05 22.74 6.85
C LEU A 284 5.64 23.89 5.92
N PRO A 285 5.30 23.65 4.63
CA PRO A 285 4.87 24.70 3.71
C PRO A 285 3.57 25.36 4.16
N GLN A 286 3.38 26.62 3.77
CA GLN A 286 2.11 27.30 4.00
C GLN A 286 1.07 26.85 2.95
N ARG A 287 -0.23 26.93 3.30
CA ARG A 287 -1.33 26.59 2.38
C ARG A 287 -1.19 27.26 1.00
N LYS A 288 -0.78 28.53 0.94
CA LYS A 288 -0.63 29.29 -0.31
C LYS A 288 0.49 28.76 -1.22
N ASP A 289 1.42 27.99 -0.67
CA ASP A 289 2.60 27.49 -1.39
C ASP A 289 2.34 26.12 -2.02
N VAL A 290 1.20 25.47 -1.73
CA VAL A 290 0.81 24.14 -2.24
C VAL A 290 -0.48 24.21 -3.06
N ALA A 291 -0.70 23.21 -3.93
CA ALA A 291 -1.88 23.16 -4.81
C ALA A 291 -2.87 22.05 -4.41
N LEU A 292 -2.76 21.49 -3.21
CA LEU A 292 -3.55 20.35 -2.77
C LEU A 292 -5.06 20.67 -2.77
N ARG A 293 -5.84 19.86 -3.51
CA ARG A 293 -7.30 19.84 -3.49
C ARG A 293 -7.87 18.60 -2.82
N LEU A 294 -7.09 17.51 -2.81
CA LEU A 294 -7.47 16.22 -2.27
C LEU A 294 -6.27 15.56 -1.60
N VAL A 295 -6.49 15.01 -0.43
CA VAL A 295 -5.49 14.21 0.30
C VAL A 295 -6.13 12.91 0.74
N SER A 296 -5.49 11.78 0.48
CA SER A 296 -5.95 10.46 0.92
C SER A 296 -4.94 9.82 1.87
N SER A 297 -5.46 9.08 2.83
CA SER A 297 -4.71 8.30 3.81
C SER A 297 -5.10 6.84 3.75
N ALA A 298 -4.12 5.96 3.90
CA ALA A 298 -4.33 4.53 4.13
C ALA A 298 -3.12 3.87 4.79
N GLY A 299 -3.30 2.60 5.14
CA GLY A 299 -2.23 1.75 5.66
C GLY A 299 -2.19 1.66 7.18
N GLU A 300 -2.65 2.68 7.86
CA GLU A 300 -2.85 2.76 9.31
C GLU A 300 -4.17 3.49 9.56
N ALA A 301 -4.79 3.33 10.73
CA ALA A 301 -5.96 4.12 11.07
C ALA A 301 -5.55 5.58 11.34
N LEU A 302 -6.28 6.53 10.76
CA LEU A 302 -6.02 7.96 10.92
C LEU A 302 -6.57 8.47 12.26
N PRO A 303 -5.73 8.97 13.18
CA PRO A 303 -6.22 9.65 14.38
C PRO A 303 -7.02 10.90 14.01
N ALA A 304 -8.17 11.10 14.63
CA ALA A 304 -9.05 12.24 14.34
C ALA A 304 -8.33 13.58 14.47
N GLU A 305 -7.61 13.79 15.58
CA GLU A 305 -6.84 15.01 15.85
C GLU A 305 -5.82 15.32 14.74
N LEU A 306 -5.19 14.28 14.18
CA LEU A 306 -4.21 14.46 13.10
C LEU A 306 -4.88 14.99 11.83
N GLY A 307 -6.05 14.45 11.47
CA GLY A 307 -6.85 14.92 10.36
C GLY A 307 -7.33 16.36 10.55
N GLU A 308 -7.83 16.68 11.73
CA GLU A 308 -8.28 18.04 12.09
C GLU A 308 -7.13 19.06 12.02
N ARG A 309 -5.96 18.72 12.54
CA ARG A 309 -4.76 19.60 12.47
C ARG A 309 -4.30 19.81 11.04
N PHE A 310 -4.32 18.77 10.21
CA PHE A 310 -3.97 18.89 8.80
C PHE A 310 -4.97 19.80 8.06
N LYS A 311 -6.27 19.60 8.28
CA LYS A 311 -7.33 20.44 7.72
C LYS A 311 -7.19 21.91 8.18
N ALA A 312 -6.91 22.15 9.46
CA ALA A 312 -6.74 23.49 9.98
C ALA A 312 -5.56 24.25 9.31
N HIS A 313 -4.47 23.54 8.98
CA HIS A 313 -3.30 24.14 8.34
C HIS A 313 -3.48 24.32 6.81
N PHE A 314 -3.90 23.27 6.11
CA PHE A 314 -3.97 23.26 4.64
C PHE A 314 -5.37 23.57 4.07
N GLY A 315 -6.43 23.52 4.88
CA GLY A 315 -7.82 23.71 4.45
C GLY A 315 -8.36 22.59 3.57
N VAL A 316 -7.74 21.41 3.63
CA VAL A 316 -8.13 20.20 2.88
C VAL A 316 -8.30 19.05 3.86
N ASP A 317 -9.40 18.31 3.75
CA ASP A 317 -9.61 17.11 4.54
C ASP A 317 -8.73 15.96 4.08
N ILE A 318 -8.37 15.06 5.01
CA ILE A 318 -7.75 13.79 4.70
C ILE A 318 -8.86 12.75 4.56
N VAL A 319 -9.01 12.20 3.36
CA VAL A 319 -9.92 11.09 3.06
C VAL A 319 -9.24 9.78 3.48
N ASP A 320 -9.58 9.30 4.68
CA ASP A 320 -9.04 8.05 5.20
C ASP A 320 -9.79 6.84 4.64
N GLY A 321 -9.07 5.74 4.39
CA GLY A 321 -9.64 4.51 3.89
C GLY A 321 -8.82 3.28 4.26
N ILE A 322 -9.45 2.12 4.26
CA ILE A 322 -8.78 0.83 4.36
C ILE A 322 -8.81 0.09 3.04
N GLY A 323 -7.65 -0.43 2.69
CA GLY A 323 -7.45 -1.37 1.60
C GLY A 323 -6.52 -2.49 2.02
N SER A 324 -6.37 -3.46 1.16
CA SER A 324 -5.40 -4.53 1.36
C SER A 324 -4.75 -4.95 0.04
N THR A 325 -3.64 -5.67 0.12
CA THR A 325 -3.03 -6.26 -1.08
C THR A 325 -4.00 -7.25 -1.72
N GLU A 326 -4.78 -7.97 -0.94
CA GLU A 326 -5.75 -8.97 -1.38
C GLU A 326 -6.93 -8.38 -2.15
N MET A 327 -7.33 -7.14 -1.83
CA MET A 327 -8.38 -6.39 -2.55
C MET A 327 -7.79 -5.38 -3.54
N LEU A 328 -6.47 -5.39 -3.71
CA LEU A 328 -5.65 -4.49 -4.53
C LEU A 328 -5.63 -3.04 -4.07
N HIS A 329 -6.74 -2.50 -3.58
CA HIS A 329 -6.82 -1.11 -3.14
C HIS A 329 -7.88 -0.93 -2.05
N ILE A 330 -8.31 0.32 -1.86
CA ILE A 330 -9.30 0.72 -0.86
C ILE A 330 -10.69 0.22 -1.24
N PHE A 331 -11.40 -0.37 -0.30
CA PHE A 331 -12.76 -0.89 -0.40
C PHE A 331 -13.73 -0.30 0.64
N LEU A 332 -13.21 0.44 1.61
CA LEU A 332 -13.95 1.15 2.65
C LEU A 332 -13.27 2.51 2.87
N SER A 333 -13.98 3.63 2.78
CA SER A 333 -13.37 4.96 2.76
C SER A 333 -14.34 6.05 3.22
N ASN A 334 -13.80 7.10 3.81
CA ASN A 334 -14.41 8.41 3.82
C ASN A 334 -14.58 8.93 2.38
N ARG A 335 -15.34 10.01 2.21
CA ARG A 335 -15.59 10.66 0.90
C ARG A 335 -15.10 12.09 0.94
N PRO A 336 -14.60 12.67 -0.17
CA PRO A 336 -14.11 14.04 -0.19
C PRO A 336 -15.11 15.08 0.30
N GLU A 337 -16.40 14.86 0.01
CA GLU A 337 -17.51 15.72 0.41
C GLU A 337 -18.00 15.48 1.83
N GLU A 338 -17.67 14.33 2.45
CA GLU A 338 -18.12 13.95 3.77
C GLU A 338 -17.06 13.11 4.50
N VAL A 339 -16.19 13.79 5.24
CA VAL A 339 -15.17 13.14 6.07
C VAL A 339 -15.65 13.06 7.51
N ARG A 340 -15.62 11.85 8.06
CA ARG A 340 -15.94 11.54 9.46
C ARG A 340 -14.67 11.05 10.16
N TYR A 341 -13.89 11.97 10.71
CA TYR A 341 -12.67 11.62 11.46
C TYR A 341 -12.98 10.68 12.63
N GLY A 342 -12.07 9.74 12.89
CA GLY A 342 -12.29 8.66 13.87
C GLY A 342 -13.03 7.45 13.29
N THR A 343 -13.46 7.51 12.03
CA THR A 343 -14.03 6.39 11.29
C THR A 343 -13.32 6.22 9.95
N THR A 344 -13.40 5.04 9.37
CA THR A 344 -12.94 4.77 8.01
C THR A 344 -14.03 5.07 6.94
N GLY A 345 -15.18 5.64 7.35
CA GLY A 345 -16.27 5.99 6.46
C GLY A 345 -17.15 4.81 6.05
N TRP A 346 -17.48 4.71 4.77
CA TRP A 346 -18.47 3.80 4.20
C TRP A 346 -17.86 2.86 3.17
N PRO A 347 -18.55 1.74 2.83
CA PRO A 347 -18.14 0.90 1.70
C PRO A 347 -17.99 1.72 0.42
N VAL A 348 -16.91 1.48 -0.31
CA VAL A 348 -16.75 2.02 -1.67
C VAL A 348 -17.86 1.41 -2.54
N PRO A 349 -18.61 2.20 -3.31
CA PRO A 349 -19.65 1.67 -4.17
C PRO A 349 -19.15 0.55 -5.07
N GLY A 350 -19.83 -0.59 -5.07
CA GLY A 350 -19.40 -1.81 -5.77
C GLY A 350 -18.70 -2.84 -4.88
N TYR A 351 -18.45 -2.50 -3.61
CA TYR A 351 -18.01 -3.45 -2.58
C TYR A 351 -19.09 -3.65 -1.53
N GLU A 352 -19.20 -4.89 -1.06
CA GLU A 352 -20.03 -5.27 0.07
C GLU A 352 -19.14 -5.57 1.28
N ILE A 353 -19.58 -5.14 2.45
CA ILE A 353 -18.88 -5.33 3.72
C ILE A 353 -19.77 -6.10 4.69
N GLU A 354 -19.22 -7.15 5.28
CA GLU A 354 -19.87 -7.92 6.33
C GLU A 354 -18.94 -8.04 7.54
N LEU A 355 -19.49 -7.85 8.72
CA LEU A 355 -18.80 -8.11 9.98
C LEU A 355 -19.31 -9.44 10.56
N ARG A 356 -18.40 -10.39 10.80
CA ARG A 356 -18.73 -11.72 11.31
C ARG A 356 -18.14 -11.96 12.68
N ALA A 357 -18.91 -12.65 13.51
CA ALA A 357 -18.43 -13.18 14.77
C ALA A 357 -17.37 -14.29 14.55
N GLU A 358 -16.54 -14.56 15.56
CA GLU A 358 -15.53 -15.62 15.52
C GLU A 358 -16.13 -17.01 15.24
N ALA A 359 -17.30 -17.27 15.77
CA ALA A 359 -18.06 -18.51 15.53
C ALA A 359 -18.79 -18.54 14.17
N GLY A 360 -18.67 -17.49 13.36
CA GLY A 360 -19.44 -17.27 12.13
C GLY A 360 -20.76 -16.55 12.36
N GLY A 361 -21.36 -16.06 11.27
CA GLY A 361 -22.58 -15.24 11.30
C GLY A 361 -22.34 -13.76 11.57
N PRO A 362 -23.34 -12.89 11.24
CA PRO A 362 -23.21 -11.45 11.37
C PRO A 362 -23.17 -11.01 12.84
N VAL A 363 -22.50 -9.90 13.11
CA VAL A 363 -22.53 -9.24 14.43
C VAL A 363 -23.51 -8.05 14.40
N PRO A 364 -24.14 -7.69 15.54
CA PRO A 364 -24.95 -6.49 15.66
C PRO A 364 -24.15 -5.21 15.43
N ASP A 365 -24.83 -4.14 15.02
CA ASP A 365 -24.24 -2.80 14.97
C ASP A 365 -23.76 -2.38 16.37
N GLY A 366 -22.60 -1.73 16.44
CA GLY A 366 -21.95 -1.35 17.69
C GLY A 366 -21.02 -2.42 18.28
N GLU A 367 -21.01 -3.64 17.75
CA GLU A 367 -20.12 -4.72 18.20
C GLU A 367 -18.98 -4.98 17.22
N PRO A 368 -17.77 -5.36 17.70
CA PRO A 368 -16.65 -5.67 16.83
C PRO A 368 -16.80 -7.05 16.16
N GLY A 369 -16.59 -7.09 14.85
CA GLY A 369 -16.57 -8.33 14.06
C GLY A 369 -15.38 -8.40 13.12
N ASP A 370 -15.06 -9.62 12.66
CA ASP A 370 -14.07 -9.85 11.60
C ASP A 370 -14.58 -9.29 10.28
N LEU A 371 -13.74 -8.48 9.62
CA LEU A 371 -14.09 -7.78 8.39
C LEU A 371 -13.96 -8.70 7.18
N TYR A 372 -15.06 -8.89 6.48
CA TYR A 372 -15.15 -9.59 5.20
C TYR A 372 -15.58 -8.63 4.10
N ILE A 373 -14.98 -8.79 2.93
CA ILE A 373 -15.20 -7.92 1.77
C ILE A 373 -15.58 -8.79 0.57
N GLN A 374 -16.64 -8.41 -0.11
CA GLN A 374 -16.98 -8.92 -1.44
C GLN A 374 -16.84 -7.77 -2.45
N GLY A 375 -16.10 -8.01 -3.54
CA GLY A 375 -15.91 -6.99 -4.56
C GLY A 375 -15.08 -7.49 -5.75
N PRO A 376 -15.16 -6.78 -6.89
CA PRO A 376 -14.64 -7.29 -8.17
C PRO A 376 -13.10 -7.25 -8.28
N SER A 377 -12.40 -6.60 -7.36
CA SER A 377 -10.93 -6.50 -7.37
C SER A 377 -10.22 -7.51 -6.46
N SER A 378 -10.97 -8.46 -5.87
CA SER A 378 -10.37 -9.51 -5.05
C SER A 378 -9.31 -10.30 -5.81
N ALA A 379 -8.18 -10.56 -5.17
CA ALA A 379 -7.11 -11.37 -5.74
C ALA A 379 -7.57 -12.80 -5.98
N MET A 380 -6.96 -13.46 -6.95
CA MET A 380 -7.30 -14.82 -7.35
C MET A 380 -6.83 -15.84 -6.30
N MET A 381 -5.63 -15.67 -5.75
CA MET A 381 -4.99 -16.59 -4.80
C MET A 381 -3.69 -16.03 -4.23
N TYR A 382 -3.16 -16.74 -3.23
CA TYR A 382 -1.74 -16.68 -2.90
C TYR A 382 -0.99 -17.76 -3.66
N TRP A 383 0.04 -17.38 -4.40
CA TRP A 383 0.84 -18.28 -5.21
C TRP A 383 1.49 -19.38 -4.36
N GLY A 384 1.30 -20.65 -4.76
CA GLY A 384 1.88 -21.79 -4.07
C GLY A 384 1.42 -22.00 -2.62
N ASN A 385 0.37 -21.30 -2.16
CA ASN A 385 -0.11 -21.38 -0.78
C ASN A 385 -1.63 -21.64 -0.71
N ARG A 386 -1.99 -22.90 -1.00
CA ARG A 386 -3.39 -23.33 -1.05
C ARG A 386 -4.13 -23.19 0.29
N ALA A 387 -3.46 -23.49 1.39
CA ALA A 387 -4.07 -23.42 2.72
C ALA A 387 -4.49 -21.99 3.05
N LYS A 388 -3.56 -21.03 2.91
CA LYS A 388 -3.83 -19.62 3.17
C LYS A 388 -4.80 -19.02 2.16
N THR A 389 -4.76 -19.46 0.89
CA THR A 389 -5.75 -19.04 -0.13
C THR A 389 -7.16 -19.37 0.33
N ARG A 390 -7.41 -20.60 0.77
CA ARG A 390 -8.73 -21.04 1.23
C ARG A 390 -9.20 -20.38 2.52
N GLU A 391 -8.26 -20.05 3.40
CA GLU A 391 -8.55 -19.31 4.64
C GLU A 391 -8.96 -17.87 4.36
N THR A 392 -8.32 -17.23 3.39
CA THR A 392 -8.51 -15.80 3.08
C THR A 392 -9.65 -15.59 2.07
N PHE A 393 -9.64 -16.34 0.96
CA PHE A 393 -10.63 -16.20 -0.12
C PHE A 393 -11.70 -17.28 0.03
N GLN A 394 -12.87 -16.91 0.56
CA GLN A 394 -13.95 -17.79 0.96
C GLN A 394 -15.16 -17.59 0.04
N GLY A 395 -15.18 -18.27 -1.11
CA GLY A 395 -16.18 -18.03 -2.15
C GLY A 395 -16.06 -16.62 -2.73
N GLY A 396 -17.13 -15.82 -2.65
CA GLY A 396 -17.11 -14.41 -3.09
C GLY A 396 -16.48 -13.45 -2.06
N TRP A 397 -16.16 -13.92 -0.86
CA TRP A 397 -15.72 -13.09 0.26
C TRP A 397 -14.21 -13.22 0.50
N THR A 398 -13.57 -12.09 0.79
CA THR A 398 -12.18 -12.00 1.25
C THR A 398 -12.14 -11.62 2.71
N LYS A 399 -11.52 -12.44 3.57
CA LYS A 399 -11.28 -12.15 4.97
C LYS A 399 -10.05 -11.24 5.11
N SER A 400 -10.24 -10.00 5.64
CA SER A 400 -9.13 -9.03 5.72
C SER A 400 -8.13 -9.34 6.85
N GLY A 401 -8.59 -9.96 7.92
CA GLY A 401 -7.83 -10.10 9.17
C GLY A 401 -7.87 -8.86 10.07
N ASP A 402 -8.76 -7.91 9.77
CA ASP A 402 -9.05 -6.74 10.60
C ASP A 402 -10.39 -6.91 11.31
N LYS A 403 -10.54 -6.26 12.46
CA LYS A 403 -11.82 -6.14 13.15
C LYS A 403 -12.34 -4.71 13.06
N TYR A 404 -13.63 -4.59 12.83
CA TYR A 404 -14.36 -3.33 12.70
C TYR A 404 -15.63 -3.33 13.50
N VAL A 405 -16.12 -2.14 13.81
CA VAL A 405 -17.47 -1.89 14.35
C VAL A 405 -18.25 -1.11 13.31
N ARG A 406 -19.47 -1.52 13.00
CA ARG A 406 -20.41 -0.73 12.23
C ARG A 406 -21.18 0.20 13.15
N ASN A 407 -21.11 1.49 12.88
CA ASN A 407 -21.78 2.53 13.66
C ASN A 407 -23.24 2.70 13.20
N ALA A 408 -24.07 3.31 14.05
CA ALA A 408 -25.48 3.55 13.78
C ALA A 408 -25.73 4.47 12.55
N ASP A 409 -24.76 5.32 12.18
CA ASP A 409 -24.80 6.17 10.98
C ASP A 409 -24.30 5.45 9.71
N GLY A 410 -23.99 4.16 9.81
CA GLY A 410 -23.52 3.31 8.73
C GLY A 410 -22.02 3.45 8.41
N THR A 411 -21.28 4.27 9.16
CA THR A 411 -19.82 4.32 9.08
C THR A 411 -19.19 3.12 9.79
N TYR A 412 -17.91 2.89 9.53
CA TYR A 412 -17.15 1.80 10.15
C TYR A 412 -15.96 2.34 10.92
N THR A 413 -15.76 1.85 12.13
CA THR A 413 -14.63 2.21 13.00
C THR A 413 -13.68 1.03 13.16
N TYR A 414 -12.39 1.26 12.92
CA TYR A 414 -11.33 0.25 13.08
C TYR A 414 -11.18 -0.14 14.54
N SER A 415 -11.16 -1.45 14.81
CA SER A 415 -11.00 -2.01 16.16
C SER A 415 -9.70 -2.77 16.37
N GLY A 416 -8.89 -2.93 15.33
CA GLY A 416 -7.59 -3.61 15.41
C GLY A 416 -7.47 -4.81 14.48
N ARG A 417 -6.33 -5.50 14.56
CA ARG A 417 -6.12 -6.77 13.85
C ARG A 417 -6.77 -7.91 14.63
N SER A 418 -7.33 -8.87 13.91
CA SER A 418 -7.92 -10.08 14.53
C SER A 418 -6.89 -10.88 15.35
N ASP A 419 -5.62 -10.88 14.91
CA ASP A 419 -4.49 -11.55 15.56
C ASP A 419 -3.81 -10.69 16.65
N ASP A 420 -4.11 -9.40 16.74
CA ASP A 420 -3.58 -8.48 17.75
C ASP A 420 -4.58 -8.17 18.88
N MET A 421 -5.86 -8.52 18.74
CA MET A 421 -6.87 -8.29 19.79
C MET A 421 -6.51 -9.04 21.07
N LEU A 422 -6.53 -8.32 22.17
CA LEU A 422 -6.19 -8.86 23.49
C LEU A 422 -7.45 -9.35 24.22
N LYS A 423 -7.40 -10.52 24.80
CA LYS A 423 -8.49 -11.02 25.65
C LYS A 423 -8.13 -10.78 27.11
N VAL A 424 -8.60 -9.64 27.67
CA VAL A 424 -8.33 -9.22 29.05
C VAL A 424 -9.54 -9.54 29.90
N SER A 425 -9.38 -10.43 30.89
CA SER A 425 -10.48 -10.88 31.76
C SER A 425 -11.72 -11.38 31.00
N GLY A 426 -11.51 -12.04 29.85
CA GLY A 426 -12.58 -12.56 29.00
C GLY A 426 -13.18 -11.54 28.01
N ILE A 427 -12.79 -10.27 28.09
CA ILE A 427 -13.31 -9.19 27.23
C ILE A 427 -12.23 -8.82 26.20
N TYR A 428 -12.64 -8.60 24.96
CA TYR A 428 -11.71 -8.14 23.91
C TYR A 428 -11.34 -6.67 24.12
N VAL A 429 -10.03 -6.41 24.07
CA VAL A 429 -9.45 -5.06 24.12
C VAL A 429 -8.66 -4.82 22.84
N SER A 430 -8.99 -3.76 22.16
CA SER A 430 -8.25 -3.30 20.99
C SER A 430 -6.95 -2.61 21.43
N PRO A 431 -5.77 -3.11 21.06
CA PRO A 431 -4.51 -2.37 21.25
C PRO A 431 -4.57 -0.97 20.64
N PHE A 432 -5.14 -0.87 19.43
CA PHE A 432 -5.27 0.39 18.70
C PHE A 432 -6.09 1.45 19.48
N GLU A 433 -7.20 1.07 20.11
CA GLU A 433 -8.03 2.00 20.89
C GLU A 433 -7.25 2.59 22.08
N VAL A 434 -6.43 1.76 22.73
CA VAL A 434 -5.57 2.20 23.84
C VAL A 434 -4.43 3.08 23.33
N GLU A 435 -3.79 2.71 22.21
CA GLU A 435 -2.74 3.49 21.56
C GLU A 435 -3.24 4.86 21.11
N ALA A 436 -4.38 4.90 20.43
CA ALA A 436 -5.02 6.15 19.97
C ALA A 436 -5.36 7.08 21.14
N THR A 437 -5.75 6.53 22.28
CA THR A 437 -6.00 7.31 23.49
C THR A 437 -4.70 7.83 24.10
N LEU A 438 -3.66 7.01 24.20
CA LEU A 438 -2.36 7.43 24.73
C LEU A 438 -1.73 8.57 23.90
N VAL A 439 -1.83 8.51 22.57
CA VAL A 439 -1.29 9.54 21.66
C VAL A 439 -2.01 10.89 21.80
N GLN A 440 -3.22 10.95 22.34
CA GLN A 440 -3.90 12.20 22.66
C GLN A 440 -3.25 12.97 23.84
N HIS A 441 -2.42 12.28 24.64
CA HIS A 441 -1.72 12.96 25.73
C HIS A 441 -0.63 13.90 25.17
N PRO A 442 -0.53 15.16 25.63
CA PRO A 442 0.40 16.16 25.09
C PRO A 442 1.87 15.71 24.99
N ALA A 443 2.33 14.95 25.99
CA ALA A 443 3.71 14.47 26.05
C ALA A 443 4.01 13.23 25.20
N VAL A 444 2.98 12.51 24.68
CA VAL A 444 3.17 11.27 23.95
C VAL A 444 3.35 11.54 22.45
N LEU A 445 4.41 10.98 21.87
CA LEU A 445 4.66 11.00 20.43
C LEU A 445 4.01 9.79 19.75
N GLU A 446 4.30 8.58 20.26
CA GLU A 446 3.82 7.30 19.73
C GLU A 446 3.58 6.32 20.86
N ALA A 447 2.70 5.36 20.63
CA ALA A 447 2.45 4.26 21.56
C ALA A 447 2.21 2.95 20.79
N ALA A 448 2.62 1.83 21.39
CA ALA A 448 2.29 0.48 20.93
C ALA A 448 1.84 -0.37 22.10
N VAL A 449 0.75 -1.12 21.94
CA VAL A 449 0.17 -1.95 23.00
C VAL A 449 0.22 -3.42 22.61
N ILE A 450 0.68 -4.25 23.55
CA ILE A 450 0.68 -5.72 23.44
C ILE A 450 0.03 -6.35 24.69
N GLY A 451 -0.26 -7.64 24.59
CA GLY A 451 -0.58 -8.46 25.76
C GLY A 451 0.70 -8.85 26.50
N LYS A 452 0.66 -8.75 27.81
CA LYS A 452 1.63 -9.30 28.74
C LYS A 452 0.91 -10.10 29.81
N GLU A 453 1.41 -11.28 30.15
CA GLU A 453 0.90 -12.04 31.30
C GLU A 453 1.39 -11.41 32.61
N ASP A 454 0.50 -11.33 33.60
CA ASP A 454 0.86 -10.97 34.96
C ASP A 454 1.35 -12.20 35.74
N ASP A 455 1.69 -12.02 37.01
CA ASP A 455 2.23 -13.08 37.88
C ASP A 455 1.24 -14.24 38.09
N GLU A 456 -0.05 -14.05 37.76
CA GLU A 456 -1.10 -15.05 37.83
C GLU A 456 -1.36 -15.74 36.47
N GLY A 457 -0.56 -15.41 35.43
CA GLY A 457 -0.73 -15.91 34.06
C GLY A 457 -1.91 -15.31 33.30
N LEU A 458 -2.43 -14.17 33.77
CA LEU A 458 -3.55 -13.50 33.13
C LEU A 458 -3.07 -12.40 32.18
N THR A 459 -3.59 -12.41 30.94
CA THR A 459 -3.26 -11.37 29.96
C THR A 459 -3.76 -10.00 30.41
N LYS A 460 -2.83 -9.04 30.44
CA LYS A 460 -3.06 -7.61 30.69
C LYS A 460 -2.48 -6.79 29.54
N THR A 461 -2.92 -5.54 29.40
CA THR A 461 -2.40 -4.59 28.44
C THR A 461 -1.07 -4.00 28.91
N LYS A 462 -0.03 -4.07 28.07
CA LYS A 462 1.25 -3.37 28.23
C LYS A 462 1.44 -2.38 27.10
N ALA A 463 1.72 -1.12 27.45
CA ALA A 463 2.03 -0.05 26.49
C ALA A 463 3.54 0.24 26.47
N PHE A 464 4.11 0.32 25.27
CA PHE A 464 5.40 0.95 25.00
C PHE A 464 5.14 2.36 24.51
N VAL A 465 5.74 3.36 25.13
CA VAL A 465 5.46 4.76 24.88
C VAL A 465 6.71 5.51 24.52
N VAL A 466 6.67 6.22 23.38
CA VAL A 466 7.70 7.19 22.98
C VAL A 466 7.20 8.60 23.32
N LEU A 467 8.00 9.35 24.06
CA LEU A 467 7.69 10.73 24.43
C LEU A 467 8.18 11.71 23.36
N LYS A 468 7.50 12.84 23.25
CA LYS A 468 8.00 13.99 22.47
C LYS A 468 9.29 14.53 23.09
N ALA A 469 10.15 15.10 22.26
CA ALA A 469 11.43 15.65 22.71
C ALA A 469 11.23 16.73 23.78
N GLY A 470 11.89 16.56 24.92
CA GLY A 470 11.81 17.51 26.05
C GLY A 470 10.59 17.34 26.95
N GLU A 471 9.65 16.46 26.62
CA GLU A 471 8.48 16.18 27.44
C GLU A 471 8.76 15.07 28.47
N SER A 472 7.99 15.10 29.56
CA SER A 472 8.02 14.06 30.59
C SER A 472 6.61 13.83 31.12
N VAL A 473 6.29 12.58 31.46
CA VAL A 473 5.03 12.16 32.06
C VAL A 473 5.27 10.88 32.85
N SER A 474 4.57 10.71 33.95
CA SER A 474 4.67 9.48 34.75
C SER A 474 3.73 8.38 34.23
N GLU A 475 4.03 7.10 34.52
CA GLU A 475 3.11 5.99 34.23
C GLU A 475 1.75 6.20 34.89
N ALA A 476 1.72 6.73 36.12
CA ALA A 476 0.49 6.95 36.88
C ALA A 476 -0.42 7.97 36.17
N GLU A 477 0.14 9.04 35.63
CA GLU A 477 -0.59 10.06 34.88
C GLU A 477 -1.16 9.50 33.58
N LEU A 478 -0.37 8.72 32.80
CA LEU A 478 -0.86 8.08 31.57
C LEU A 478 -1.95 7.05 31.87
N LYS A 479 -1.81 6.26 32.94
CA LYS A 479 -2.83 5.30 33.38
C LYS A 479 -4.13 6.01 33.77
N ALA A 480 -4.04 7.12 34.50
CA ALA A 480 -5.18 7.96 34.86
C ALA A 480 -5.84 8.56 33.62
N PHE A 481 -5.04 9.13 32.72
CA PHE A 481 -5.50 9.72 31.47
C PHE A 481 -6.32 8.74 30.61
N VAL A 482 -5.86 7.49 30.49
CA VAL A 482 -6.59 6.44 29.74
C VAL A 482 -7.85 6.00 30.50
N LYS A 483 -7.80 5.84 31.83
CA LYS A 483 -8.97 5.46 32.64
C LYS A 483 -10.13 6.47 32.58
N GLU A 484 -9.82 7.74 32.41
CA GLU A 484 -10.85 8.79 32.26
C GLU A 484 -11.57 8.71 30.91
N ARG A 485 -10.96 8.10 29.89
CA ARG A 485 -11.42 8.12 28.49
C ARG A 485 -11.90 6.78 27.98
N LEU A 486 -11.42 5.68 28.58
CA LEU A 486 -11.78 4.32 28.20
C LEU A 486 -12.31 3.53 29.41
N ALA A 487 -13.03 2.45 29.08
CA ALA A 487 -13.52 1.53 30.11
C ALA A 487 -12.36 1.02 31.00
N PRO A 488 -12.58 0.84 32.33
CA PRO A 488 -11.50 0.54 33.29
C PRO A 488 -10.67 -0.70 32.99
N TYR A 489 -11.18 -1.69 32.24
CA TYR A 489 -10.44 -2.90 31.87
C TYR A 489 -9.48 -2.68 30.68
N LYS A 490 -9.57 -1.55 29.96
CA LYS A 490 -8.77 -1.22 28.77
C LYS A 490 -7.45 -0.52 29.09
N TYR A 491 -7.33 0.16 30.25
CA TYR A 491 -6.12 0.92 30.54
C TYR A 491 -4.87 0.02 30.64
N PRO A 492 -3.68 0.50 30.21
CA PRO A 492 -2.46 -0.30 30.29
C PRO A 492 -2.05 -0.55 31.75
N ARG A 493 -1.92 -1.83 32.10
CA ARG A 493 -1.43 -2.24 33.43
C ARG A 493 0.05 -1.96 33.56
N PHE A 494 0.78 -2.15 32.47
CA PHE A 494 2.21 -1.92 32.38
C PHE A 494 2.48 -0.81 31.35
N ILE A 495 3.40 0.11 31.67
CA ILE A 495 3.88 1.12 30.72
C ILE A 495 5.41 1.06 30.74
N GLU A 496 6.01 1.06 29.56
CA GLU A 496 7.45 1.13 29.37
C GLU A 496 7.77 2.30 28.43
N PHE A 497 8.60 3.23 28.87
CA PHE A 497 9.07 4.31 28.02
C PHE A 497 10.26 3.83 27.20
N VAL A 498 10.20 4.04 25.88
CA VAL A 498 11.21 3.59 24.92
C VAL A 498 11.64 4.75 24.03
N ALA A 499 12.85 4.69 23.49
CA ALA A 499 13.36 5.73 22.61
C ALA A 499 12.71 5.70 21.22
N ASP A 500 12.34 4.51 20.71
CA ASP A 500 11.69 4.29 19.43
C ASP A 500 10.93 2.96 19.44
N LEU A 501 9.97 2.83 18.50
CA LEU A 501 9.21 1.59 18.28
C LEU A 501 9.71 0.85 17.04
N PRO A 502 9.75 -0.50 17.04
CA PRO A 502 10.12 -1.25 15.85
C PRO A 502 9.06 -1.08 14.77
N LYS A 503 9.48 -0.62 13.59
CA LYS A 503 8.60 -0.33 12.45
C LYS A 503 9.01 -1.10 11.20
N THR A 504 8.06 -1.30 10.31
CA THR A 504 8.33 -1.75 8.93
C THR A 504 8.94 -0.61 8.12
N ALA A 505 9.40 -0.91 6.92
CA ALA A 505 9.83 0.10 5.94
C ALA A 505 8.72 1.12 5.57
N THR A 506 7.45 0.77 5.81
CA THR A 506 6.29 1.64 5.59
C THR A 506 5.86 2.41 6.83
N GLY A 507 6.58 2.29 7.94
CA GLY A 507 6.24 2.96 9.20
C GLY A 507 5.32 2.17 10.14
N LYS A 508 4.76 1.03 9.71
CA LYS A 508 3.85 0.23 10.55
C LYS A 508 4.58 -0.40 11.74
N ILE A 509 4.00 -0.27 12.92
CA ILE A 509 4.54 -0.86 14.17
C ILE A 509 4.56 -2.38 14.07
N GLN A 510 5.71 -2.98 14.37
CA GLN A 510 5.93 -4.42 14.37
C GLN A 510 5.71 -5.00 15.78
N ARG A 511 4.44 -5.14 16.20
CA ARG A 511 4.10 -5.65 17.55
C ARG A 511 4.65 -7.04 17.83
N PHE A 512 4.86 -7.88 16.83
CA PHE A 512 5.48 -9.20 17.01
C PHE A 512 6.91 -9.08 17.56
N LYS A 513 7.67 -8.05 17.17
CA LYS A 513 9.00 -7.79 17.74
C LYS A 513 8.91 -7.33 19.19
N LEU A 514 7.91 -6.53 19.54
CA LEU A 514 7.68 -6.14 20.93
C LEU A 514 7.27 -7.36 21.79
N ARG A 515 6.42 -8.24 21.25
CA ARG A 515 6.08 -9.51 21.91
C ARG A 515 7.30 -10.41 22.10
N ALA A 516 8.16 -10.54 21.09
CA ALA A 516 9.40 -11.32 21.19
C ALA A 516 10.39 -10.73 22.22
N LEU A 517 10.54 -9.40 22.28
CA LEU A 517 11.34 -8.72 23.29
C LEU A 517 10.80 -8.95 24.70
N GLU A 518 9.50 -8.93 24.88
CA GLU A 518 8.86 -9.17 26.17
C GLU A 518 9.02 -10.63 26.62
N ALA A 519 8.79 -11.60 25.71
CA ALA A 519 8.98 -13.02 25.99
C ALA A 519 10.44 -13.40 26.31
N GLY A 520 11.43 -12.69 25.76
CA GLY A 520 12.85 -12.89 26.08
C GLY A 520 13.30 -12.26 27.40
N ARG A 521 12.42 -11.51 28.10
CA ARG A 521 12.64 -10.91 29.43
C ARG A 521 11.96 -11.70 30.55
N ALA A 522 11.10 -12.66 30.19
CA ALA A 522 10.46 -13.60 31.12
C ALA A 522 11.32 -14.88 31.18
#